data_673f5ca7d4ae098f34352b99d2e49440
#
_entry.id   673f5ca7d4ae098f34352b99d2e49440
#
_cell.length_a   1.000
_cell.length_b   1.000
_cell.length_c   1.000
_cell.angle_alpha   90.00
_cell.angle_beta   90.00
_cell.angle_gamma   90.00
#
_symmetry.space_group_name_H-M   'P 1'
#
loop_
_entity.id
_entity.type
_entity.pdbx_description
1 polymer ?
#
loop_
_entity_poly.entity_id
_entity_poly.type
_entity_poly.pdbx_seq_one_letter_code
_entity_poly.pdbx_strand_id
1 'polypeptide(L)'
;MEKECGKMREFKNRRNPILPLEFHIPDSEAHVMPDGKLYLYGSFDDREDVYCSDRYRVVSTPDMEHWTIHDVSLTGQEIPWFNDPDAPKYQGIDWTHPTPFIRKMLENMAADGEDMKEQFEKAAENEKPPLLFAPDCIEKDGKYYLYFCMTDDSEGVAVSDRPEGPFTDPVQLPCGGIDPAIFIDDDGQTYYYWGQLFSHGVKLNEDMISFDEGAVVHDLVTEEEHYFHEGSSMRKIRDTYYYVYADMERGKPTALGYSTGKSPLGPFTYRGIVIDNDHCDPESWNNHGSIECVNGQWYVFYHRCSRGTQRYRRLCAEPITINPDGTIDEVKMTSQGVGNPFAPGETMMGYQACELHGKVYIGVEEQLKDSAGNCYEEKLTNLHAGDEIYFRYVESAKDWTKVRLITAGSGKVTVWMNGKIAGSITVEGKTGITKLTEAEIGMPAGRYEVVLKVDAAEGLEIFEVTVE
;
A
#
# COMPACT_ATOMS: atom_id res chain seq x y z
N MET A 1 -21.07 19.39 4.82
CA MET A 1 -19.87 18.73 4.26
C MET A 1 -20.03 17.22 4.02
N GLU A 2 -21.07 16.57 4.53
CA GLU A 2 -21.33 15.12 4.29
C GLU A 2 -21.70 14.71 2.84
N LYS A 3 -21.79 15.65 1.90
CA LYS A 3 -22.23 15.37 0.51
C LYS A 3 -21.10 15.26 -0.52
N GLU A 4 -19.84 15.48 -0.19
CA GLU A 4 -18.74 15.48 -1.16
C GLU A 4 -17.92 14.19 -1.24
N CYS A 5 -17.97 13.33 -0.23
CA CYS A 5 -17.23 12.07 -0.21
C CYS A 5 -17.77 10.99 -1.19
N GLY A 6 -18.90 11.22 -1.86
CA GLY A 6 -19.56 10.30 -2.78
C GLY A 6 -19.35 10.59 -4.26
N LYS A 7 -18.59 11.60 -4.67
CA LYS A 7 -18.46 11.98 -6.09
C LYS A 7 -17.05 11.73 -6.62
N MET A 8 -17.00 11.40 -7.90
CA MET A 8 -15.79 11.36 -8.71
C MET A 8 -14.94 12.62 -8.50
N ARG A 9 -13.64 12.47 -8.28
CA ARG A 9 -12.70 13.56 -8.05
C ARG A 9 -11.51 13.48 -8.99
N GLU A 10 -11.25 14.55 -9.71
CA GLU A 10 -10.07 14.73 -10.54
C GLU A 10 -9.04 15.61 -9.82
N PHE A 11 -7.77 15.26 -9.93
CA PHE A 11 -6.66 16.02 -9.35
C PHE A 11 -5.36 15.75 -10.11
N LYS A 12 -4.32 16.53 -9.79
CA LYS A 12 -3.00 16.41 -10.39
C LYS A 12 -1.96 16.22 -9.28
N ASN A 13 -1.20 15.12 -9.36
CA ASN A 13 -0.11 14.84 -8.45
C ASN A 13 0.90 13.85 -9.05
N ARG A 14 2.18 14.04 -8.77
CA ARG A 14 3.28 13.13 -9.10
C ARG A 14 4.11 12.74 -7.87
N ARG A 15 3.74 13.24 -6.69
CA ARG A 15 4.43 13.04 -5.42
C ARG A 15 3.82 11.89 -4.64
N ASN A 16 4.62 11.28 -3.78
CA ASN A 16 4.11 10.34 -2.79
C ASN A 16 3.73 11.07 -1.48
N PRO A 17 2.62 10.68 -0.84
CA PRO A 17 1.59 9.76 -1.35
C PRO A 17 0.83 10.35 -2.53
N ILE A 18 0.24 9.47 -3.36
CA ILE A 18 -0.39 9.88 -4.63
C ILE A 18 -1.73 10.57 -4.40
N LEU A 19 -2.58 9.99 -3.54
CA LEU A 19 -3.96 10.45 -3.37
C LEU A 19 -4.06 11.64 -2.42
N PRO A 20 -5.09 12.48 -2.56
CA PRO A 20 -5.42 13.50 -1.58
C PRO A 20 -5.60 12.92 -0.18
N LEU A 21 -5.37 13.74 0.86
CA LEU A 21 -5.24 13.32 2.26
C LEU A 21 -6.48 12.63 2.85
N GLU A 22 -7.65 12.85 2.27
CA GLU A 22 -8.90 12.21 2.66
C GLU A 22 -9.14 10.82 2.06
N PHE A 23 -8.28 10.36 1.12
CA PHE A 23 -8.41 9.07 0.47
C PHE A 23 -7.22 8.16 0.78
N HIS A 24 -7.53 6.97 1.28
CA HIS A 24 -6.55 5.93 1.59
C HIS A 24 -6.97 4.66 0.85
N ILE A 25 -6.29 4.35 -0.25
CA ILE A 25 -6.55 3.17 -1.09
C ILE A 25 -5.25 2.37 -1.17
N PRO A 26 -5.00 1.50 -0.17
CA PRO A 26 -3.88 0.58 -0.16
C PRO A 26 -4.14 -0.65 -1.02
N ASP A 27 -3.23 -1.63 -0.93
CA ASP A 27 -3.36 -2.97 -1.51
C ASP A 27 -3.63 -2.93 -3.01
N SER A 28 -2.99 -1.97 -3.71
CA SER A 28 -3.40 -1.61 -5.06
C SER A 28 -2.88 -2.58 -6.10
N GLU A 29 -3.81 -3.30 -6.74
CA GLU A 29 -3.55 -4.06 -7.95
C GLU A 29 -3.74 -3.15 -9.17
N ALA A 30 -2.71 -3.09 -10.02
CA ALA A 30 -2.57 -2.10 -11.08
C ALA A 30 -2.70 -2.76 -12.47
N HIS A 31 -3.60 -2.27 -13.32
CA HIS A 31 -3.76 -2.77 -14.69
C HIS A 31 -3.92 -1.63 -15.69
N VAL A 32 -3.17 -1.71 -16.80
CA VAL A 32 -3.46 -0.87 -17.97
C VAL A 32 -4.59 -1.53 -18.76
N MET A 33 -5.75 -0.88 -18.78
CA MET A 33 -6.94 -1.38 -19.43
C MET A 33 -6.98 -1.05 -20.94
N PRO A 34 -7.89 -1.65 -21.74
CA PRO A 34 -7.94 -1.46 -23.19
C PRO A 34 -8.09 -0.01 -23.67
N ASP A 35 -8.58 0.90 -22.82
CA ASP A 35 -8.64 2.34 -23.12
C ASP A 35 -7.28 3.05 -23.00
N GLY A 36 -6.22 2.31 -22.62
CA GLY A 36 -4.86 2.80 -22.47
C GLY A 36 -4.57 3.52 -21.17
N LYS A 37 -5.53 3.58 -20.24
CA LYS A 37 -5.30 4.13 -18.90
C LYS A 37 -4.94 3.05 -17.92
N LEU A 38 -4.16 3.44 -16.92
CA LEU A 38 -3.95 2.66 -15.71
C LEU A 38 -5.19 2.76 -14.81
N TYR A 39 -5.61 1.63 -14.28
CA TYR A 39 -6.59 1.51 -13.21
C TYR A 39 -5.97 0.81 -12.01
N LEU A 40 -6.29 1.29 -10.82
CA LEU A 40 -5.83 0.76 -9.54
C LEU A 40 -7.05 0.31 -8.73
N TYR A 41 -7.01 -0.94 -8.34
CA TYR A 41 -8.03 -1.60 -7.52
C TYR A 41 -7.41 -1.91 -6.17
N GLY A 42 -7.99 -1.43 -5.09
CA GLY A 42 -7.43 -1.59 -3.75
C GLY A 42 -8.49 -1.54 -2.68
N SER A 43 -8.13 -1.94 -1.48
CA SER A 43 -8.94 -1.72 -0.29
C SER A 43 -9.22 -0.22 -0.09
N PHE A 44 -10.16 0.12 0.77
CA PHE A 44 -10.42 1.51 1.10
C PHE A 44 -10.44 1.70 2.62
N ASP A 45 -9.47 2.46 3.13
CA ASP A 45 -9.36 2.77 4.56
C ASP A 45 -10.03 4.12 4.81
N ASP A 46 -11.22 4.14 5.36
CA ASP A 46 -12.00 5.36 5.58
C ASP A 46 -12.42 5.60 7.04
N ARG A 47 -12.00 4.72 7.98
CA ARG A 47 -12.39 4.76 9.38
C ARG A 47 -11.26 4.39 10.34
N GLU A 48 -11.23 4.99 11.52
CA GLU A 48 -10.26 4.69 12.57
C GLU A 48 -10.51 3.35 13.30
N ASP A 49 -11.78 2.92 13.34
CA ASP A 49 -12.21 1.79 14.17
C ASP A 49 -12.17 0.44 13.48
N VAL A 50 -12.01 0.41 12.16
CA VAL A 50 -11.95 -0.82 11.37
C VAL A 50 -10.76 -0.82 10.39
N TYR A 51 -10.30 -2.01 10.04
CA TYR A 51 -9.32 -2.23 8.98
C TYR A 51 -10.08 -2.42 7.67
N CYS A 52 -9.75 -1.65 6.64
CA CYS A 52 -10.51 -1.53 5.40
C CYS A 52 -11.94 -0.98 5.60
N SER A 53 -12.79 -1.04 4.60
CA SER A 53 -14.18 -0.58 4.67
C SER A 53 -15.14 -1.52 3.96
N ASP A 54 -16.44 -1.20 4.00
CA ASP A 54 -17.48 -1.95 3.32
C ASP A 54 -17.63 -1.59 1.83
N ARG A 55 -16.66 -0.88 1.23
CA ARG A 55 -16.76 -0.40 -0.15
C ARG A 55 -15.42 -0.30 -0.85
N TYR A 56 -15.45 -0.33 -2.19
CA TYR A 56 -14.30 -0.01 -3.01
C TYR A 56 -14.48 1.30 -3.78
N ARG A 57 -13.34 1.92 -4.09
CA ARG A 57 -13.21 2.99 -5.08
C ARG A 57 -12.07 2.68 -6.01
N VAL A 58 -12.27 2.89 -7.29
CA VAL A 58 -11.24 2.72 -8.29
C VAL A 58 -10.53 4.05 -8.53
N VAL A 59 -9.23 4.00 -8.76
CA VAL A 59 -8.42 5.15 -9.15
C VAL A 59 -7.90 4.92 -10.57
N SER A 60 -7.90 5.94 -11.41
CA SER A 60 -7.34 5.82 -12.76
C SER A 60 -6.47 6.99 -13.15
N THR A 61 -5.55 6.76 -14.09
CA THR A 61 -4.68 7.78 -14.66
C THR A 61 -4.26 7.44 -16.10
N PRO A 62 -4.22 8.40 -17.01
CA PRO A 62 -3.66 8.22 -18.35
C PRO A 62 -2.12 8.34 -18.38
N ASP A 63 -1.49 8.95 -17.38
CA ASP A 63 -0.11 9.44 -17.48
C ASP A 63 0.68 9.52 -16.18
N MET A 64 0.19 8.96 -15.09
CA MET A 64 0.78 9.01 -13.75
C MET A 64 0.88 10.44 -13.14
N GLU A 65 0.12 11.37 -13.67
CA GLU A 65 0.09 12.77 -13.21
C GLU A 65 -1.36 13.28 -13.03
N HIS A 66 -2.24 12.99 -13.98
CA HIS A 66 -3.66 13.35 -13.92
C HIS A 66 -4.46 12.14 -13.42
N TRP A 67 -5.05 12.29 -12.28
CA TRP A 67 -5.71 11.19 -11.56
C TRP A 67 -7.21 11.42 -11.43
N THR A 68 -7.96 10.33 -11.46
CA THR A 68 -9.39 10.32 -11.17
C THR A 68 -9.66 9.28 -10.09
N ILE A 69 -10.27 9.70 -8.97
CA ILE A 69 -10.89 8.80 -8.00
C ILE A 69 -12.35 8.68 -8.40
N HIS A 70 -12.77 7.48 -8.73
CA HIS A 70 -14.14 7.21 -9.19
C HIS A 70 -15.12 7.10 -8.02
N ASP A 71 -16.41 7.04 -8.31
CA ASP A 71 -17.44 6.78 -7.33
C ASP A 71 -17.30 5.38 -6.72
N VAL A 72 -18.09 5.06 -5.70
CA VAL A 72 -18.13 3.72 -5.12
C VAL A 72 -18.42 2.69 -6.22
N SER A 73 -17.56 1.71 -6.34
CA SER A 73 -17.61 0.70 -7.40
C SER A 73 -18.31 -0.60 -7.00
N LEU A 74 -18.25 -0.96 -5.70
CA LEU A 74 -18.92 -2.11 -5.08
C LEU A 74 -19.08 -1.84 -3.59
N THR A 75 -20.13 -2.37 -2.96
CA THR A 75 -20.31 -2.36 -1.51
C THR A 75 -20.49 -3.76 -0.95
N GLY A 76 -19.93 -4.03 0.23
CA GLY A 76 -20.07 -5.30 0.93
C GLY A 76 -21.53 -5.60 1.34
N GLN A 77 -22.37 -4.56 1.44
CA GLN A 77 -23.81 -4.70 1.69
C GLN A 77 -24.56 -5.34 0.51
N GLU A 78 -23.98 -5.32 -0.69
CA GLU A 78 -24.57 -5.88 -1.91
C GLU A 78 -24.23 -7.37 -2.11
N ILE A 79 -23.40 -7.96 -1.21
CA ILE A 79 -22.94 -9.35 -1.32
C ILE A 79 -23.95 -10.31 -0.71
N PRO A 80 -24.64 -11.14 -1.53
CA PRO A 80 -25.83 -11.87 -1.08
C PRO A 80 -25.54 -13.04 -0.14
N TRP A 81 -24.32 -13.60 -0.15
CA TRP A 81 -23.95 -14.72 0.72
C TRP A 81 -23.35 -14.31 2.05
N PHE A 82 -22.98 -13.03 2.19
CA PHE A 82 -22.40 -12.54 3.45
C PHE A 82 -23.45 -12.58 4.57
N ASN A 83 -23.09 -13.20 5.71
CA ASN A 83 -24.00 -13.50 6.81
C ASN A 83 -25.17 -14.45 6.48
N ASP A 84 -25.19 -15.11 5.32
CA ASP A 84 -26.12 -16.18 5.03
C ASP A 84 -25.63 -17.47 5.74
N PRO A 85 -26.37 -18.03 6.70
CA PRO A 85 -25.96 -19.23 7.42
C PRO A 85 -25.92 -20.47 6.52
N ASP A 86 -26.65 -20.46 5.40
CA ASP A 86 -26.72 -21.57 4.45
C ASP A 86 -25.66 -21.45 3.33
N ALA A 87 -24.93 -20.33 3.25
CA ALA A 87 -23.85 -20.17 2.27
C ALA A 87 -22.68 -21.10 2.57
N PRO A 88 -21.97 -21.61 1.54
CA PRO A 88 -20.73 -22.36 1.73
C PRO A 88 -19.71 -21.53 2.55
N LYS A 89 -19.08 -22.20 3.51
CA LYS A 89 -18.01 -21.60 4.33
C LYS A 89 -16.69 -22.23 3.98
N TYR A 90 -15.70 -21.40 3.74
CA TYR A 90 -14.34 -21.81 3.41
C TYR A 90 -13.39 -21.31 4.49
N GLN A 91 -12.31 -22.05 4.71
CA GLN A 91 -11.29 -21.70 5.69
C GLN A 91 -10.09 -21.08 4.97
N GLY A 92 -9.76 -19.84 5.31
CA GLY A 92 -8.63 -19.12 4.71
C GLY A 92 -7.26 -19.60 5.18
N ILE A 93 -7.13 -20.02 6.45
CA ILE A 93 -5.87 -20.44 7.06
C ILE A 93 -5.97 -21.89 7.56
N ASP A 94 -5.03 -22.74 7.15
CA ASP A 94 -4.88 -24.09 7.72
C ASP A 94 -4.03 -24.07 8.99
N TRP A 95 -4.67 -24.02 10.13
CA TRP A 95 -4.03 -24.04 11.45
C TRP A 95 -3.41 -25.41 11.82
N THR A 96 -3.67 -26.46 11.03
CA THR A 96 -3.11 -27.79 11.29
C THR A 96 -1.66 -27.92 10.82
N HIS A 97 -1.27 -27.06 9.88
CA HIS A 97 0.08 -27.02 9.31
C HIS A 97 0.67 -25.59 9.42
N PRO A 98 0.96 -25.12 10.65
CA PRO A 98 1.41 -23.73 10.83
C PRO A 98 2.77 -23.50 10.19
N THR A 99 2.87 -22.42 9.40
CA THR A 99 4.14 -21.92 8.87
C THR A 99 5.11 -21.50 9.99
N PRO A 100 6.40 -21.26 9.70
CA PRO A 100 7.36 -20.78 10.69
C PRO A 100 6.91 -19.50 11.40
N PHE A 101 6.29 -18.57 10.65
CA PHE A 101 5.77 -17.32 11.19
C PHE A 101 4.62 -17.58 12.17
N ILE A 102 3.61 -18.34 11.77
CA ILE A 102 2.49 -18.73 12.63
C ILE A 102 2.99 -19.47 13.86
N ARG A 103 3.93 -20.40 13.70
CA ARG A 103 4.50 -21.17 14.82
C ARG A 103 5.14 -20.25 15.85
N LYS A 104 5.96 -19.30 15.40
CA LYS A 104 6.60 -18.31 16.25
C LYS A 104 5.58 -17.40 16.95
N MET A 105 4.54 -16.99 16.24
CA MET A 105 3.44 -16.18 16.78
C MET A 105 2.68 -16.97 17.86
N LEU A 106 2.33 -18.24 17.60
CA LEU A 106 1.69 -19.13 18.57
C LEU A 106 2.56 -19.36 19.82
N GLU A 107 3.88 -19.52 19.66
CA GLU A 107 4.84 -19.67 20.77
C GLU A 107 4.90 -18.41 21.64
N ASN A 108 4.92 -17.22 21.04
CA ASN A 108 4.94 -15.94 21.75
C ASN A 108 3.63 -15.73 22.54
N MET A 109 2.47 -15.97 21.94
CA MET A 109 1.17 -15.83 22.60
C MET A 109 0.98 -16.85 23.72
N ALA A 110 1.42 -18.10 23.52
CA ALA A 110 1.41 -19.12 24.56
C ALA A 110 2.31 -18.72 25.74
N ALA A 111 3.44 -18.04 25.52
CA ALA A 111 4.31 -17.53 26.57
C ALA A 111 3.63 -16.41 27.39
N ASP A 112 2.74 -15.63 26.74
CA ASP A 112 1.94 -14.58 27.37
C ASP A 112 0.65 -15.14 28.03
N GLY A 113 0.38 -16.44 27.90
CA GLY A 113 -0.79 -17.11 28.46
C GLY A 113 -2.05 -16.97 27.65
N GLU A 114 -1.92 -16.61 26.36
CA GLU A 114 -3.01 -16.46 25.40
C GLU A 114 -3.15 -17.72 24.52
N ASP A 115 -4.38 -18.13 24.24
CA ASP A 115 -4.70 -19.21 23.28
C ASP A 115 -5.29 -18.57 22.01
N MET A 116 -4.46 -18.48 20.98
CA MET A 116 -4.84 -17.89 19.71
C MET A 116 -5.98 -18.66 19.02
N LYS A 117 -5.94 -19.99 19.07
CA LYS A 117 -6.99 -20.81 18.47
C LYS A 117 -8.34 -20.51 19.09
N GLU A 118 -8.40 -20.42 20.44
CA GLU A 118 -9.61 -20.05 21.17
C GLU A 118 -10.08 -18.62 20.81
N GLN A 119 -9.14 -17.67 20.61
CA GLN A 119 -9.47 -16.30 20.22
C GLN A 119 -10.04 -16.25 18.78
N PHE A 120 -9.45 -16.99 17.84
CA PHE A 120 -9.95 -17.07 16.46
C PHE A 120 -11.29 -17.81 16.38
N GLU A 121 -11.48 -18.91 17.12
CA GLU A 121 -12.76 -19.60 17.18
C GLU A 121 -13.86 -18.70 17.74
N LYS A 122 -13.58 -17.94 18.81
CA LYS A 122 -14.52 -16.94 19.36
C LYS A 122 -14.79 -15.79 18.38
N ALA A 123 -13.77 -15.31 17.68
CA ALA A 123 -13.94 -14.27 16.67
C ALA A 123 -14.78 -14.76 15.49
N ALA A 124 -14.67 -16.04 15.12
CA ALA A 124 -15.47 -16.64 14.05
C ALA A 124 -16.96 -16.83 14.42
N GLU A 125 -17.28 -16.90 15.73
CA GLU A 125 -18.67 -16.99 16.21
C GLU A 125 -19.40 -15.64 16.19
N ASN A 126 -18.67 -14.52 16.10
CA ASN A 126 -19.28 -13.19 16.07
C ASN A 126 -19.75 -12.83 14.66
N GLU A 127 -20.89 -12.13 14.56
CA GLU A 127 -21.31 -11.50 13.33
C GLU A 127 -20.23 -10.48 12.89
N LYS A 128 -19.70 -10.66 11.68
CA LYS A 128 -18.65 -9.80 11.14
C LYS A 128 -19.26 -8.68 10.31
N PRO A 129 -18.66 -7.47 10.28
CA PRO A 129 -19.08 -6.44 9.35
C PRO A 129 -18.69 -6.85 7.91
N PRO A 130 -19.48 -6.48 6.90
CA PRO A 130 -19.25 -6.86 5.49
C PRO A 130 -18.14 -6.02 4.87
N LEU A 131 -16.92 -6.09 5.43
CA LEU A 131 -15.75 -5.38 4.92
C LEU A 131 -15.16 -6.10 3.71
N LEU A 132 -14.68 -5.31 2.77
CA LEU A 132 -14.04 -5.73 1.54
C LEU A 132 -12.53 -5.48 1.64
N PHE A 133 -11.73 -6.53 1.32
CA PHE A 133 -10.27 -6.48 1.35
C PHE A 133 -9.72 -6.53 -0.07
N ALA A 134 -8.44 -6.33 -0.23
CA ALA A 134 -7.65 -6.30 -1.44
C ALA A 134 -8.31 -6.96 -2.68
N PRO A 135 -8.82 -6.20 -3.64
CA PRO A 135 -9.42 -6.73 -4.86
C PRO A 135 -8.42 -6.75 -6.01
N ASP A 136 -8.72 -7.56 -7.02
CA ASP A 136 -8.10 -7.49 -8.34
C ASP A 136 -9.15 -7.47 -9.44
N CYS A 137 -8.84 -6.87 -10.60
CA CYS A 137 -9.78 -6.73 -11.70
C CYS A 137 -9.11 -6.95 -13.05
N ILE A 138 -9.77 -7.72 -13.93
CA ILE A 138 -9.29 -7.96 -15.29
C ILE A 138 -10.39 -7.76 -16.31
N GLU A 139 -10.00 -7.34 -17.52
CA GLU A 139 -10.90 -7.29 -18.67
C GLU A 139 -10.86 -8.60 -19.44
N LYS A 140 -12.03 -9.12 -19.82
CA LYS A 140 -12.17 -10.22 -20.79
C LYS A 140 -13.44 -10.05 -21.62
N ASP A 141 -13.28 -10.08 -22.93
CA ASP A 141 -14.40 -10.02 -23.91
C ASP A 141 -15.32 -8.79 -23.73
N GLY A 142 -14.75 -7.65 -23.37
CA GLY A 142 -15.46 -6.39 -23.17
C GLY A 142 -16.20 -6.29 -21.83
N LYS A 143 -15.93 -7.17 -20.89
CA LYS A 143 -16.42 -7.16 -19.53
C LYS A 143 -15.26 -7.04 -18.55
N TYR A 144 -15.51 -6.44 -17.40
CA TYR A 144 -14.56 -6.28 -16.31
C TYR A 144 -15.01 -7.14 -15.14
N TYR A 145 -14.11 -7.99 -14.64
CA TYR A 145 -14.36 -8.93 -13.57
C TYR A 145 -13.54 -8.51 -12.35
N LEU A 146 -14.23 -8.04 -11.30
CA LEU A 146 -13.62 -7.65 -10.03
C LEU A 146 -13.70 -8.83 -9.06
N TYR A 147 -12.55 -9.40 -8.75
CA TYR A 147 -12.39 -10.42 -7.71
C TYR A 147 -12.12 -9.75 -6.38
N PHE A 148 -12.73 -10.27 -5.32
CA PHE A 148 -12.64 -9.67 -3.99
C PHE A 148 -12.74 -10.72 -2.89
N CYS A 149 -12.27 -10.38 -1.71
CA CYS A 149 -12.44 -11.18 -0.50
C CYS A 149 -13.06 -10.34 0.63
N MET A 150 -13.61 -11.03 1.61
CA MET A 150 -14.38 -10.41 2.71
C MET A 150 -13.88 -10.87 4.08
N THR A 151 -14.34 -10.19 5.13
CA THR A 151 -13.99 -10.49 6.53
C THR A 151 -14.36 -11.89 7.01
N ASP A 152 -15.20 -12.63 6.29
CA ASP A 152 -15.55 -14.01 6.60
C ASP A 152 -14.76 -15.04 5.80
N ASP A 153 -13.65 -14.61 5.19
CA ASP A 153 -12.77 -15.38 4.30
C ASP A 153 -13.47 -15.86 3.01
N SER A 154 -14.68 -15.40 2.72
CA SER A 154 -15.32 -15.71 1.44
C SER A 154 -14.71 -14.88 0.32
N GLU A 155 -14.59 -15.51 -0.85
CA GLU A 155 -14.13 -14.86 -2.08
C GLU A 155 -15.26 -14.82 -3.11
N GLY A 156 -15.24 -13.79 -3.94
CA GLY A 156 -16.25 -13.60 -4.95
C GLY A 156 -15.77 -12.81 -6.15
N VAL A 157 -16.61 -12.78 -7.18
CA VAL A 157 -16.41 -11.98 -8.39
C VAL A 157 -17.68 -11.22 -8.74
N ALA A 158 -17.54 -9.96 -9.10
CA ALA A 158 -18.62 -9.11 -9.60
C ALA A 158 -18.24 -8.55 -10.98
N VAL A 159 -19.23 -8.17 -11.79
CA VAL A 159 -19.03 -7.85 -13.21
C VAL A 159 -19.47 -6.43 -13.53
N SER A 160 -18.76 -5.76 -14.46
CA SER A 160 -19.11 -4.44 -14.99
C SER A 160 -18.85 -4.34 -16.49
N ASP A 161 -19.52 -3.40 -17.16
CA ASP A 161 -19.22 -2.97 -18.53
C ASP A 161 -18.14 -1.90 -18.60
N ARG A 162 -17.64 -1.43 -17.45
CA ARG A 162 -16.64 -0.36 -17.35
C ARG A 162 -15.59 -0.70 -16.30
N PRO A 163 -14.32 -0.31 -16.52
CA PRO A 163 -13.24 -0.63 -15.59
C PRO A 163 -13.42 -0.01 -14.19
N GLU A 164 -14.08 1.14 -14.11
CA GLU A 164 -14.35 1.80 -12.83
C GLU A 164 -15.61 1.31 -12.09
N GLY A 165 -16.37 0.40 -12.69
CA GLY A 165 -17.65 -0.06 -12.16
C GLY A 165 -18.85 0.82 -12.59
N PRO A 166 -20.04 0.77 -11.90
CA PRO A 166 -20.27 -0.12 -10.76
C PRO A 166 -20.20 -1.60 -11.14
N PHE A 167 -19.71 -2.42 -10.22
CA PHE A 167 -19.70 -3.87 -10.36
C PHE A 167 -20.98 -4.44 -9.74
N THR A 168 -21.60 -5.39 -10.43
CA THR A 168 -22.90 -5.98 -10.09
C THR A 168 -22.87 -7.51 -10.18
N ASP A 169 -23.99 -8.13 -9.79
CA ASP A 169 -24.20 -9.57 -9.90
C ASP A 169 -23.09 -10.41 -9.26
N PRO A 170 -22.72 -10.14 -7.99
CA PRO A 170 -21.64 -10.88 -7.35
C PRO A 170 -21.95 -12.36 -7.20
N VAL A 171 -20.96 -13.19 -7.50
CA VAL A 171 -20.99 -14.66 -7.39
C VAL A 171 -19.90 -15.11 -6.45
N GLN A 172 -20.23 -15.98 -5.48
CA GLN A 172 -19.25 -16.60 -4.59
C GLN A 172 -18.41 -17.62 -5.35
N LEU A 173 -17.07 -17.56 -5.17
CA LEU A 173 -16.16 -18.56 -5.71
C LEU A 173 -16.09 -19.80 -4.81
N PRO A 174 -15.76 -20.99 -5.36
CA PRO A 174 -15.65 -22.22 -4.58
C PRO A 174 -14.33 -22.34 -3.82
N CYS A 175 -13.89 -21.23 -3.21
CA CYS A 175 -12.70 -21.13 -2.36
C CYS A 175 -12.88 -20.07 -1.29
N GLY A 176 -11.98 -20.05 -0.34
CA GLY A 176 -11.90 -19.02 0.68
C GLY A 176 -10.45 -18.69 1.01
N GLY A 177 -10.24 -17.46 1.37
CA GLY A 177 -8.92 -16.92 1.68
C GLY A 177 -8.91 -15.41 1.64
N ILE A 178 -7.76 -14.86 1.28
CA ILE A 178 -7.60 -13.42 1.10
C ILE A 178 -6.76 -13.12 -0.14
N ASP A 179 -6.81 -11.86 -0.56
CA ASP A 179 -5.93 -11.25 -1.55
C ASP A 179 -5.96 -11.99 -2.90
N PRO A 180 -7.16 -12.09 -3.52
CA PRO A 180 -7.29 -12.67 -4.83
C PRO A 180 -6.47 -11.92 -5.87
N ALA A 181 -5.89 -12.66 -6.82
CA ALA A 181 -5.26 -12.12 -8.01
C ALA A 181 -5.72 -12.87 -9.25
N ILE A 182 -5.84 -12.16 -10.36
CA ILE A 182 -6.30 -12.70 -11.62
C ILE A 182 -5.30 -12.38 -12.75
N PHE A 183 -5.05 -13.35 -13.60
CA PHE A 183 -4.13 -13.19 -14.72
C PHE A 183 -4.64 -13.90 -15.96
N ILE A 184 -4.57 -13.24 -17.11
CA ILE A 184 -4.84 -13.84 -18.42
C ILE A 184 -3.53 -13.98 -19.18
N ASP A 185 -3.20 -15.23 -19.59
CA ASP A 185 -2.01 -15.50 -20.39
C ASP A 185 -2.23 -15.19 -21.87
N ASP A 186 -1.15 -15.16 -22.65
CA ASP A 186 -1.17 -14.85 -24.08
C ASP A 186 -2.06 -15.79 -24.93
N ASP A 187 -2.35 -16.98 -24.44
CA ASP A 187 -3.25 -17.96 -25.07
C ASP A 187 -4.73 -17.74 -24.70
N GLY A 188 -5.04 -16.74 -23.87
CA GLY A 188 -6.38 -16.42 -23.39
C GLY A 188 -6.82 -17.23 -22.17
N GLN A 189 -5.99 -18.15 -21.66
CA GLN A 189 -6.30 -18.87 -20.44
C GLN A 189 -6.20 -17.95 -19.24
N THR A 190 -7.22 -17.97 -18.39
CA THR A 190 -7.28 -17.20 -17.14
C THR A 190 -6.82 -18.05 -15.97
N TYR A 191 -6.06 -17.44 -15.06
CA TYR A 191 -5.54 -18.05 -13.85
C TYR A 191 -5.95 -17.22 -12.65
N TYR A 192 -6.30 -17.87 -11.54
CA TYR A 192 -6.74 -17.29 -10.30
C TYR A 192 -5.80 -17.69 -9.16
N TYR A 193 -5.44 -16.75 -8.29
CA TYR A 193 -4.53 -16.93 -7.18
C TYR A 193 -5.13 -16.34 -5.92
N TRP A 194 -4.85 -16.94 -4.76
CA TRP A 194 -5.29 -16.45 -3.45
C TRP A 194 -4.46 -17.08 -2.34
N GLY A 195 -4.57 -16.56 -1.11
CA GLY A 195 -4.05 -17.20 0.09
C GLY A 195 -3.18 -16.32 0.95
N GLN A 196 -2.99 -16.76 2.17
CA GLN A 196 -2.12 -16.17 3.18
C GLN A 196 -1.20 -17.25 3.74
N LEU A 197 0.10 -16.91 3.93
CA LEU A 197 1.18 -17.79 4.40
C LEU A 197 1.65 -18.83 3.37
N PHE A 198 0.79 -19.25 2.50
CA PHE A 198 1.04 -19.99 1.27
C PHE A 198 -0.05 -19.64 0.26
N SER A 199 0.30 -19.60 -1.00
CA SER A 199 -0.67 -19.25 -2.02
C SER A 199 -1.17 -20.47 -2.79
N HIS A 200 -2.37 -20.34 -3.31
CA HIS A 200 -2.99 -21.28 -4.22
C HIS A 200 -3.03 -20.68 -5.63
N GLY A 201 -3.08 -21.55 -6.63
CA GLY A 201 -3.28 -21.14 -8.01
C GLY A 201 -4.06 -22.19 -8.80
N VAL A 202 -4.95 -21.71 -9.69
CA VAL A 202 -5.79 -22.58 -10.51
C VAL A 202 -6.09 -21.94 -11.86
N LYS A 203 -6.44 -22.77 -12.85
CA LYS A 203 -7.04 -22.29 -14.10
C LYS A 203 -8.52 -22.04 -13.87
N LEU A 204 -8.99 -20.85 -14.22
CA LEU A 204 -10.42 -20.60 -14.31
C LEU A 204 -11.00 -21.20 -15.60
N ASN A 205 -12.27 -21.58 -15.52
CA ASN A 205 -13.09 -21.91 -16.68
C ASN A 205 -13.40 -20.64 -17.51
N GLU A 206 -13.91 -20.82 -18.72
CA GLU A 206 -14.26 -19.70 -19.61
C GLU A 206 -15.33 -18.77 -19.02
N ASP A 207 -16.14 -19.26 -18.08
CA ASP A 207 -17.18 -18.50 -17.39
C ASP A 207 -16.64 -17.45 -16.40
N MET A 208 -15.34 -17.47 -16.08
CA MET A 208 -14.67 -16.55 -15.14
C MET A 208 -15.15 -16.64 -13.69
N ILE A 209 -15.97 -17.62 -13.33
CA ILE A 209 -16.58 -17.76 -11.99
C ILE A 209 -16.41 -19.15 -11.40
N SER A 210 -15.83 -20.08 -12.13
CA SER A 210 -15.68 -21.47 -11.69
C SER A 210 -14.34 -22.08 -12.10
N PHE A 211 -13.94 -23.13 -11.41
CA PHE A 211 -12.74 -23.92 -11.70
C PHE A 211 -12.88 -25.36 -11.22
N ASP A 212 -12.01 -26.25 -11.67
CA ASP A 212 -11.91 -27.61 -11.15
C ASP A 212 -11.14 -27.57 -9.81
N GLU A 213 -11.85 -27.80 -8.70
CA GLU A 213 -11.25 -27.81 -7.35
C GLU A 213 -10.14 -28.87 -7.23
N GLY A 214 -10.23 -29.97 -7.99
CA GLY A 214 -9.19 -31.01 -8.02
C GLY A 214 -7.93 -30.60 -8.79
N ALA A 215 -7.96 -29.48 -9.51
CA ALA A 215 -6.83 -28.94 -10.27
C ALA A 215 -6.10 -27.80 -9.54
N VAL A 216 -6.52 -27.43 -8.34
CA VAL A 216 -5.86 -26.39 -7.54
C VAL A 216 -4.44 -26.84 -7.21
N VAL A 217 -3.47 -25.99 -7.53
CA VAL A 217 -2.09 -26.11 -7.07
C VAL A 217 -2.02 -25.45 -5.71
N HIS A 218 -1.87 -26.24 -4.65
CA HIS A 218 -1.62 -25.75 -3.31
C HIS A 218 -0.13 -25.48 -3.13
N ASP A 219 0.22 -24.60 -2.22
CA ASP A 219 1.62 -24.26 -1.90
C ASP A 219 2.41 -23.78 -3.13
N LEU A 220 1.76 -22.96 -3.98
CA LEU A 220 2.36 -22.45 -5.21
C LEU A 220 3.62 -21.59 -4.92
N VAL A 221 3.53 -20.72 -3.93
CA VAL A 221 4.63 -20.08 -3.22
C VAL A 221 4.34 -20.16 -1.71
N THR A 222 5.38 -20.29 -0.89
CA THR A 222 5.28 -20.53 0.54
C THR A 222 6.18 -19.58 1.32
N GLU A 223 5.91 -19.41 2.61
CA GLU A 223 6.80 -18.64 3.49
C GLU A 223 8.19 -19.27 3.62
N GLU A 224 8.27 -20.62 3.72
CA GLU A 224 9.54 -21.33 3.92
C GLU A 224 10.50 -21.21 2.74
N GLU A 225 9.99 -21.29 1.50
CA GLU A 225 10.84 -21.33 0.30
C GLU A 225 10.89 -20.00 -0.43
N HIS A 226 9.87 -19.16 -0.27
CA HIS A 226 9.68 -17.94 -1.06
C HIS A 226 9.47 -16.69 -0.22
N TYR A 227 9.43 -16.81 1.11
CA TYR A 227 9.08 -15.73 2.05
C TYR A 227 7.69 -15.12 1.82
N PHE A 228 6.79 -15.87 1.21
CA PHE A 228 5.43 -15.42 0.89
C PHE A 228 4.61 -15.22 2.17
N HIS A 229 4.01 -14.05 2.33
CA HIS A 229 3.05 -13.79 3.41
C HIS A 229 1.62 -13.74 2.89
N GLU A 230 1.33 -12.81 1.98
CA GLU A 230 0.02 -12.55 1.40
C GLU A 230 0.17 -11.68 0.13
N GLY A 231 -0.94 -11.21 -0.47
CA GLY A 231 -0.87 -10.14 -1.46
C GLY A 231 -0.43 -10.60 -2.84
N SER A 232 -1.07 -11.62 -3.39
CA SER A 232 -0.74 -12.16 -4.72
C SER A 232 -0.89 -11.14 -5.84
N SER A 233 0.09 -11.06 -6.74
CA SER A 233 0.04 -10.28 -7.98
C SER A 233 0.85 -10.97 -9.08
N MET A 234 0.27 -11.19 -10.27
CA MET A 234 0.93 -11.92 -11.36
C MET A 234 1.12 -11.04 -12.59
N ARG A 235 2.35 -11.05 -13.13
CA ARG A 235 2.67 -10.43 -14.42
C ARG A 235 3.49 -11.35 -15.30
N LYS A 236 3.30 -11.26 -16.61
CA LYS A 236 4.17 -11.89 -17.60
C LYS A 236 5.01 -10.82 -18.28
N ILE A 237 6.33 -10.95 -18.20
CA ILE A 237 7.27 -10.06 -18.85
C ILE A 237 8.14 -10.90 -19.78
N ARG A 238 7.95 -10.74 -21.10
CA ARG A 238 8.51 -11.64 -22.11
C ARG A 238 8.06 -13.09 -21.85
N ASP A 239 8.97 -14.03 -21.69
CA ASP A 239 8.69 -15.46 -21.44
C ASP A 239 8.85 -15.85 -19.96
N THR A 240 8.67 -14.89 -19.05
CA THR A 240 8.86 -15.11 -17.60
C THR A 240 7.66 -14.56 -16.82
N TYR A 241 7.15 -15.38 -15.92
CA TYR A 241 6.08 -15.01 -15.00
C TYR A 241 6.70 -14.46 -13.71
N TYR A 242 6.22 -13.32 -13.27
CA TYR A 242 6.62 -12.63 -12.04
C TYR A 242 5.47 -12.69 -11.06
N TYR A 243 5.70 -13.35 -9.95
CA TYR A 243 4.76 -13.41 -8.85
C TYR A 243 5.25 -12.46 -7.76
N VAL A 244 4.52 -11.37 -7.54
CA VAL A 244 4.86 -10.31 -6.57
C VAL A 244 3.93 -10.46 -5.36
N TYR A 245 4.44 -10.22 -4.16
CA TYR A 245 3.70 -10.47 -2.92
C TYR A 245 4.33 -9.75 -1.73
N ALA A 246 3.59 -9.70 -0.60
CA ALA A 246 4.12 -9.30 0.70
C ALA A 246 5.15 -10.31 1.20
N ASP A 247 6.35 -9.85 1.50
CA ASP A 247 7.55 -10.65 1.69
C ASP A 247 8.06 -10.61 3.12
N MET A 248 8.36 -11.79 3.67
CA MET A 248 8.80 -12.02 5.05
C MET A 248 10.33 -12.17 5.20
N GLU A 249 11.14 -12.00 4.15
CA GLU A 249 12.61 -12.19 4.24
C GLU A 249 13.23 -11.39 5.39
N ARG A 250 12.70 -10.20 5.66
CA ARG A 250 13.18 -9.32 6.74
C ARG A 250 12.47 -9.51 8.08
N GLY A 251 11.62 -10.54 8.18
CA GLY A 251 10.93 -10.91 9.43
C GLY A 251 9.65 -10.14 9.72
N LYS A 252 9.25 -9.25 8.80
CA LYS A 252 7.97 -8.53 8.74
C LYS A 252 7.48 -8.50 7.30
N PRO A 253 6.18 -8.57 7.02
CA PRO A 253 5.64 -8.49 5.66
C PRO A 253 5.59 -7.05 5.12
N THR A 254 6.62 -6.24 5.40
CA THR A 254 6.73 -4.84 4.97
C THR A 254 7.37 -4.67 3.59
N ALA A 255 8.00 -5.73 3.08
CA ALA A 255 8.54 -5.71 1.75
C ALA A 255 7.54 -6.23 0.71
N LEU A 256 7.66 -5.75 -0.53
CA LEU A 256 7.16 -6.44 -1.71
C LEU A 256 8.33 -7.21 -2.31
N GLY A 257 8.28 -8.52 -2.23
CA GLY A 257 9.20 -9.43 -2.88
C GLY A 257 8.65 -10.01 -4.16
N TYR A 258 9.47 -10.76 -4.89
CA TYR A 258 9.02 -11.43 -6.08
C TYR A 258 9.71 -12.77 -6.32
N SER A 259 8.96 -13.66 -6.92
CA SER A 259 9.44 -14.94 -7.45
C SER A 259 9.21 -15.00 -8.96
N THR A 260 10.01 -15.78 -9.69
CA THR A 260 9.84 -15.96 -11.13
C THR A 260 9.71 -17.42 -11.53
N GLY A 261 8.89 -17.68 -12.56
CA GLY A 261 8.64 -18.99 -13.11
C GLY A 261 8.57 -19.00 -14.63
N LYS A 262 8.44 -20.21 -15.22
CA LYS A 262 8.25 -20.43 -16.66
C LYS A 262 6.83 -20.88 -16.98
N SER A 263 5.98 -20.95 -15.99
CA SER A 263 4.55 -21.27 -16.11
C SER A 263 3.79 -20.42 -15.08
N PRO A 264 2.55 -20.02 -15.36
CA PRO A 264 1.73 -19.27 -14.41
C PRO A 264 1.36 -20.08 -13.14
N LEU A 265 1.47 -21.39 -13.19
CA LEU A 265 1.32 -22.29 -12.03
C LEU A 265 2.66 -22.88 -11.56
N GLY A 266 3.76 -22.12 -11.76
CA GLY A 266 5.09 -22.47 -11.27
C GLY A 266 5.78 -23.63 -12.00
N PRO A 267 6.84 -24.20 -11.40
CA PRO A 267 7.40 -23.77 -10.13
C PRO A 267 8.04 -22.38 -10.19
N PHE A 268 8.02 -21.70 -9.07
CA PHE A 268 8.62 -20.37 -8.91
C PHE A 268 9.96 -20.44 -8.17
N THR A 269 10.78 -19.43 -8.37
CA THR A 269 12.06 -19.25 -7.67
C THR A 269 12.12 -17.82 -7.13
N TYR A 270 12.38 -17.67 -5.85
CA TYR A 270 12.56 -16.38 -5.19
C TYR A 270 13.68 -15.56 -5.80
N ARG A 271 13.48 -14.25 -5.97
CA ARG A 271 14.44 -13.36 -6.63
C ARG A 271 14.90 -12.18 -5.78
N GLY A 272 14.15 -11.80 -4.77
CA GLY A 272 14.47 -10.69 -3.89
C GLY A 272 13.33 -9.70 -3.72
N ILE A 273 13.67 -8.57 -3.13
CA ILE A 273 12.74 -7.49 -2.76
C ILE A 273 12.71 -6.42 -3.86
N VAL A 274 11.53 -5.91 -4.16
CA VAL A 274 11.31 -4.77 -5.06
C VAL A 274 11.32 -3.45 -4.29
N ILE A 275 10.62 -3.41 -3.15
CA ILE A 275 10.54 -2.25 -2.26
C ILE A 275 10.16 -2.70 -0.85
N ASP A 276 10.58 -1.94 0.15
CA ASP A 276 10.22 -2.15 1.56
C ASP A 276 9.61 -0.87 2.11
N ASN A 277 8.46 -0.95 2.79
CA ASN A 277 7.79 0.18 3.42
C ASN A 277 8.04 0.25 4.95
N ASP A 278 8.91 -0.59 5.49
CA ASP A 278 9.28 -0.49 6.91
C ASP A 278 9.79 0.92 7.22
N HIS A 279 9.48 1.38 8.40
CA HIS A 279 9.78 2.75 8.84
C HIS A 279 9.01 3.88 8.11
N CYS A 280 7.98 3.61 7.29
CA CYS A 280 7.12 4.70 6.80
C CYS A 280 6.26 5.31 7.92
N ASP A 281 5.98 4.52 8.94
CA ASP A 281 5.26 4.89 10.18
C ASP A 281 5.72 3.94 11.29
N PRO A 282 5.73 4.34 12.58
CA PRO A 282 6.05 3.42 13.69
C PRO A 282 5.18 2.16 13.75
N GLU A 283 3.96 2.24 13.25
CA GLU A 283 3.01 1.13 13.21
C GLU A 283 3.00 0.37 11.86
N SER A 284 4.02 0.56 11.01
CA SER A 284 4.18 -0.23 9.79
C SER A 284 4.18 -1.72 10.07
N TRP A 285 3.25 -2.44 9.43
CA TRP A 285 3.08 -3.87 9.65
C TRP A 285 3.20 -4.69 8.38
N ASN A 286 2.49 -4.31 7.30
CA ASN A 286 2.49 -5.02 6.03
C ASN A 286 2.70 -4.10 4.84
N ASN A 287 2.93 -4.71 3.70
CA ASN A 287 2.90 -4.09 2.38
C ASN A 287 2.08 -4.99 1.46
N HIS A 288 1.32 -4.38 0.57
CA HIS A 288 0.62 -5.08 -0.48
C HIS A 288 0.54 -4.17 -1.71
N GLY A 289 0.80 -4.73 -2.87
CA GLY A 289 0.81 -3.97 -4.11
C GLY A 289 1.27 -4.82 -5.30
N SER A 290 1.55 -4.14 -6.40
CA SER A 290 1.80 -4.76 -7.70
C SER A 290 2.87 -4.03 -8.50
N ILE A 291 3.27 -4.59 -9.63
CA ILE A 291 4.08 -3.91 -10.63
C ILE A 291 3.29 -3.78 -11.93
N GLU A 292 3.41 -2.64 -12.63
CA GLU A 292 2.75 -2.45 -13.93
C GLU A 292 3.57 -1.51 -14.84
N CYS A 293 3.44 -1.73 -16.16
CA CYS A 293 4.10 -0.92 -17.18
C CYS A 293 3.15 0.13 -17.74
N VAL A 294 3.38 1.39 -17.39
CA VAL A 294 2.57 2.51 -17.87
C VAL A 294 3.40 3.34 -18.85
N ASN A 295 2.92 3.48 -20.08
CA ASN A 295 3.58 4.26 -21.15
C ASN A 295 5.07 3.87 -21.35
N GLY A 296 5.41 2.58 -21.18
CA GLY A 296 6.76 2.06 -21.38
C GLY A 296 7.70 2.17 -20.17
N GLN A 297 7.25 2.71 -19.05
CA GLN A 297 7.95 2.73 -17.77
C GLN A 297 7.29 1.77 -16.80
N TRP A 298 8.09 0.90 -16.15
CA TRP A 298 7.63 0.03 -15.07
C TRP A 298 7.59 0.78 -13.74
N TYR A 299 6.54 0.53 -12.97
CA TYR A 299 6.34 1.07 -11.63
C TYR A 299 6.02 -0.05 -10.66
N VAL A 300 6.40 0.12 -9.40
CA VAL A 300 5.85 -0.62 -8.27
C VAL A 300 4.82 0.29 -7.59
N PHE A 301 3.64 -0.26 -7.34
CA PHE A 301 2.58 0.34 -6.53
C PHE A 301 2.60 -0.33 -5.17
N TYR A 302 2.55 0.45 -4.12
CA TYR A 302 2.66 -0.01 -2.74
C TYR A 302 1.95 0.96 -1.80
N HIS A 303 1.85 0.62 -0.53
CA HIS A 303 1.27 1.54 0.43
C HIS A 303 2.22 1.93 1.56
N ARG A 304 1.92 3.04 2.22
CA ARG A 304 2.56 3.50 3.45
C ARG A 304 1.51 3.71 4.53
N CYS A 305 1.74 3.15 5.71
CA CYS A 305 0.97 3.49 6.90
C CYS A 305 1.15 4.96 7.26
N SER A 306 0.17 5.53 7.93
CA SER A 306 0.20 6.90 8.45
C SER A 306 -0.68 7.02 9.69
N ARG A 307 -0.60 8.17 10.38
CA ARG A 307 -1.40 8.48 11.57
C ARG A 307 -1.08 7.63 12.81
N GLY A 308 0.10 6.97 12.84
CA GLY A 308 0.46 6.07 13.93
C GLY A 308 -0.47 4.87 14.04
N THR A 309 -0.96 4.34 12.92
CA THR A 309 -1.88 3.22 12.86
C THR A 309 -1.74 2.44 11.57
N GLN A 310 -2.13 1.17 11.61
CA GLN A 310 -2.20 0.29 10.43
C GLN A 310 -3.45 0.52 9.56
N ARG A 311 -4.36 1.43 9.95
CA ARG A 311 -5.70 1.60 9.36
C ARG A 311 -5.84 2.76 8.39
N TYR A 312 -4.77 3.53 8.19
CA TYR A 312 -4.74 4.62 7.21
C TYR A 312 -3.52 4.44 6.33
N ARG A 313 -3.68 3.64 5.27
CA ARG A 313 -2.62 3.27 4.36
C ARG A 313 -2.74 4.06 3.05
N ARG A 314 -1.66 4.70 2.68
CA ARG A 314 -1.61 5.64 1.55
C ARG A 314 -0.98 5.01 0.33
N LEU A 315 -1.67 5.09 -0.80
CA LEU A 315 -1.12 4.68 -2.10
C LEU A 315 0.13 5.49 -2.45
N CYS A 316 1.19 4.76 -2.82
CA CYS A 316 2.45 5.28 -3.31
C CYS A 316 2.91 4.52 -4.56
N ALA A 317 3.79 5.12 -5.35
CA ALA A 317 4.42 4.45 -6.48
C ALA A 317 5.86 4.93 -6.68
N GLU A 318 6.72 3.99 -7.13
CA GLU A 318 8.10 4.29 -7.53
C GLU A 318 8.39 3.70 -8.90
N PRO A 319 9.19 4.39 -9.74
CA PRO A 319 9.69 3.79 -10.97
C PRO A 319 10.67 2.67 -10.65
N ILE A 320 10.54 1.54 -11.36
CA ILE A 320 11.44 0.40 -11.27
C ILE A 320 12.06 0.07 -12.64
N THR A 321 13.10 -0.72 -12.63
CA THR A 321 13.77 -1.21 -13.85
C THR A 321 13.72 -2.72 -13.89
N ILE A 322 13.23 -3.26 -14.99
CA ILE A 322 13.38 -4.69 -15.31
C ILE A 322 14.70 -4.85 -16.07
N ASN A 323 15.68 -5.45 -15.44
CA ASN A 323 16.99 -5.66 -16.01
C ASN A 323 16.97 -6.62 -17.22
N PRO A 324 17.98 -6.61 -18.09
CA PRO A 324 18.05 -7.53 -19.24
C PRO A 324 18.00 -9.01 -18.87
N ASP A 325 18.50 -9.39 -17.69
CA ASP A 325 18.46 -10.75 -17.14
C ASP A 325 17.13 -11.08 -16.44
N GLY A 326 16.21 -10.14 -16.36
CA GLY A 326 14.89 -10.29 -15.76
C GLY A 326 14.85 -9.99 -14.26
N THR A 327 15.95 -9.54 -13.65
CA THR A 327 15.92 -9.11 -12.25
C THR A 327 15.33 -7.71 -12.10
N ILE A 328 14.82 -7.41 -10.89
CA ILE A 328 14.35 -6.09 -10.48
C ILE A 328 15.26 -5.62 -9.34
N ASP A 329 15.88 -4.45 -9.50
CA ASP A 329 16.65 -3.85 -8.42
C ASP A 329 15.71 -3.26 -7.37
N GLU A 330 16.02 -3.50 -6.09
CA GLU A 330 15.27 -2.90 -4.98
C GLU A 330 15.35 -1.37 -5.04
N VAL A 331 14.20 -0.73 -4.94
CA VAL A 331 14.07 0.74 -4.89
C VAL A 331 13.70 1.20 -3.49
N LYS A 332 14.07 2.45 -3.17
CA LYS A 332 13.72 3.06 -1.89
C LYS A 332 12.39 3.80 -1.99
N MET A 333 11.65 3.86 -0.90
CA MET A 333 10.56 4.81 -0.75
C MET A 333 11.04 6.24 -0.97
N THR A 334 10.29 7.04 -1.74
CA THR A 334 10.64 8.43 -2.00
C THR A 334 9.47 9.41 -1.76
N SER A 335 9.80 10.62 -1.37
CA SER A 335 8.84 11.73 -1.32
C SER A 335 8.50 12.24 -2.72
N GLN A 336 9.44 12.12 -3.66
CA GLN A 336 9.25 12.56 -5.05
C GLN A 336 8.26 11.67 -5.84
N GLY A 337 8.12 10.38 -5.47
CA GLY A 337 7.26 9.44 -6.19
C GLY A 337 7.66 9.29 -7.65
N VAL A 338 6.68 9.37 -8.55
CA VAL A 338 6.87 9.30 -10.01
C VAL A 338 7.32 10.63 -10.62
N GLY A 339 7.44 11.67 -9.80
CA GLY A 339 7.92 13.00 -10.22
C GLY A 339 9.44 13.10 -10.27
N ASN A 340 9.92 14.28 -10.68
CA ASN A 340 11.33 14.63 -10.55
C ASN A 340 11.69 14.93 -9.09
N PRO A 341 12.97 14.92 -8.71
CA PRO A 341 13.40 15.47 -7.42
C PRO A 341 12.85 16.88 -7.20
N PHE A 342 12.62 17.25 -5.94
CA PHE A 342 12.15 18.59 -5.61
C PHE A 342 13.21 19.63 -6.00
N ALA A 343 12.78 20.69 -6.68
CA ALA A 343 13.63 21.80 -7.08
C ALA A 343 13.91 22.75 -5.89
N PRO A 344 14.97 23.58 -5.96
CA PRO A 344 15.21 24.61 -4.94
C PRO A 344 13.99 25.53 -4.75
N GLY A 345 13.56 25.69 -3.50
CA GLY A 345 12.38 26.48 -3.15
C GLY A 345 11.04 25.76 -3.29
N GLU A 346 11.02 24.53 -3.82
CA GLU A 346 9.83 23.69 -3.80
C GLU A 346 9.60 23.13 -2.40
N THR A 347 8.36 23.19 -1.93
CA THR A 347 7.99 22.74 -0.58
C THR A 347 7.72 21.25 -0.55
N MET A 348 8.33 20.55 0.38
CA MET A 348 8.00 19.21 0.82
C MET A 348 7.07 19.32 2.03
N MET A 349 5.86 18.76 1.90
CA MET A 349 4.91 18.71 3.02
C MET A 349 5.35 17.65 4.03
N GLY A 350 5.09 17.88 5.32
CA GLY A 350 5.44 16.94 6.38
C GLY A 350 4.97 15.50 6.12
N TYR A 351 3.76 15.36 5.57
CA TYR A 351 3.18 14.06 5.22
C TYR A 351 3.87 13.34 4.03
N GLN A 352 4.75 14.05 3.31
CA GLN A 352 5.54 13.46 2.21
C GLN A 352 6.85 12.84 2.70
N ALA A 353 7.15 12.92 4.00
CA ALA A 353 8.26 12.16 4.58
C ALA A 353 8.12 10.68 4.21
N CYS A 354 9.20 10.08 3.75
CA CYS A 354 9.16 8.73 3.21
C CYS A 354 9.70 7.66 4.16
N GLU A 355 10.43 8.08 5.21
CA GLU A 355 10.96 7.17 6.23
C GLU A 355 11.09 7.93 7.54
N LEU A 356 10.73 7.31 8.66
CA LEU A 356 10.65 7.88 9.99
C LEU A 356 11.30 6.92 10.98
N HIS A 357 12.26 7.43 11.77
CA HIS A 357 12.86 6.65 12.85
C HIS A 357 12.63 7.33 14.19
N GLY A 358 12.33 6.55 15.23
CA GLY A 358 12.05 7.02 16.56
C GLY A 358 10.56 6.96 16.90
N LYS A 359 10.01 8.07 17.42
CA LYS A 359 8.61 8.15 17.86
C LYS A 359 7.75 9.06 16.97
N VAL A 360 8.38 9.77 16.05
CA VAL A 360 7.69 10.65 15.11
C VAL A 360 6.77 9.85 14.17
N TYR A 361 5.60 10.40 13.87
CA TYR A 361 4.69 9.87 12.86
C TYR A 361 3.97 11.01 12.13
N ILE A 362 3.31 10.68 11.00
CA ILE A 362 2.47 11.61 10.25
C ILE A 362 1.10 11.62 10.92
N GLY A 363 0.78 12.69 11.63
CA GLY A 363 -0.49 12.88 12.32
C GLY A 363 -1.40 13.90 11.65
N VAL A 364 -2.66 13.90 12.00
CA VAL A 364 -3.66 14.84 11.49
C VAL A 364 -3.74 16.10 12.34
N GLU A 365 -4.25 17.19 11.75
CA GLU A 365 -4.69 18.35 12.52
C GLU A 365 -6.10 18.05 13.09
N GLU A 366 -6.16 17.66 14.35
CA GLU A 366 -7.36 17.17 15.03
C GLU A 366 -8.57 18.10 14.92
N GLN A 367 -8.34 19.39 14.83
CA GLN A 367 -9.41 20.41 14.72
C GLN A 367 -10.10 20.39 13.34
N LEU A 368 -9.46 19.73 12.36
CA LEU A 368 -9.97 19.64 10.99
C LEU A 368 -10.54 18.26 10.66
N LYS A 369 -10.56 17.32 11.62
CA LYS A 369 -11.20 16.03 11.44
C LYS A 369 -12.71 16.17 11.25
N ASP A 370 -13.23 15.46 10.26
CA ASP A 370 -14.68 15.24 10.12
C ASP A 370 -15.19 14.13 11.04
N SER A 371 -16.48 13.80 10.98
CA SER A 371 -17.10 12.76 11.82
C SER A 371 -16.63 11.34 11.48
N ALA A 372 -16.01 11.13 10.32
CA ALA A 372 -15.44 9.86 9.87
C ALA A 372 -13.93 9.75 10.17
N GLY A 373 -13.32 10.78 10.78
CA GLY A 373 -11.89 10.81 11.07
C GLY A 373 -11.01 11.31 9.91
N ASN A 374 -11.62 11.70 8.79
CA ASN A 374 -10.86 12.26 7.66
C ASN A 374 -10.40 13.69 7.95
N CYS A 375 -9.21 14.01 7.48
CA CYS A 375 -8.61 15.33 7.67
C CYS A 375 -7.87 15.76 6.39
N TYR A 376 -7.90 17.06 6.14
CA TYR A 376 -7.30 17.68 4.96
C TYR A 376 -5.92 18.30 5.24
N GLU A 377 -5.43 18.21 6.47
CA GLU A 377 -4.12 18.71 6.87
C GLU A 377 -3.42 17.71 7.78
N GLU A 378 -2.19 17.35 7.39
CA GLU A 378 -1.36 16.41 8.11
C GLU A 378 0.04 16.98 8.31
N LYS A 379 0.68 16.56 9.40
CA LYS A 379 1.95 17.08 9.88
C LYS A 379 2.77 15.98 10.53
N LEU A 380 4.08 16.19 10.63
CA LEU A 380 4.93 15.39 11.50
C LEU A 380 4.69 15.81 12.94
N THR A 381 4.36 14.86 13.79
CA THR A 381 4.02 15.08 15.20
C THR A 381 4.71 14.07 16.11
N ASN A 382 4.54 14.22 17.43
CA ASN A 382 5.17 13.38 18.45
C ASN A 382 6.71 13.34 18.35
N LEU A 383 7.33 14.44 17.94
CA LEU A 383 8.77 14.55 17.77
C LEU A 383 9.51 14.54 19.10
N HIS A 384 10.59 13.76 19.17
CA HIS A 384 11.49 13.64 20.32
C HIS A 384 12.95 13.78 19.88
N ALA A 385 13.81 14.11 20.81
CA ALA A 385 15.24 14.11 20.55
C ALA A 385 15.72 12.71 20.13
N GLY A 386 16.43 12.64 19.01
CA GLY A 386 16.91 11.41 18.40
C GLY A 386 16.07 10.92 17.22
N ASP A 387 14.88 11.49 16.99
CA ASP A 387 14.08 11.14 15.83
C ASP A 387 14.73 11.59 14.51
N GLU A 388 14.57 10.80 13.47
CA GLU A 388 15.07 11.08 12.12
C GLU A 388 13.94 11.00 11.10
N ILE A 389 13.88 12.00 10.20
CA ILE A 389 12.83 12.18 9.21
C ILE A 389 13.46 12.33 7.84
N TYR A 390 13.08 11.48 6.89
CA TYR A 390 13.70 11.39 5.57
C TYR A 390 12.79 11.94 4.48
N PHE A 391 13.37 12.78 3.60
CA PHE A 391 12.78 13.23 2.34
C PHE A 391 13.70 12.89 1.18
N ARG A 392 13.18 12.18 0.18
CA ARG A 392 13.91 11.74 -1.03
C ARG A 392 13.17 12.18 -2.27
N TYR A 393 13.74 12.91 -3.22
CA TYR A 393 15.05 13.58 -3.26
C TYR A 393 14.85 15.05 -3.60
N VAL A 394 15.87 15.86 -3.28
CA VAL A 394 15.98 17.24 -3.78
C VAL A 394 17.13 17.34 -4.78
N GLU A 395 17.05 18.19 -5.81
CA GLU A 395 18.12 18.33 -6.81
C GLU A 395 18.30 19.79 -7.27
N SER A 396 19.55 20.26 -7.32
CA SER A 396 19.91 21.61 -7.75
C SER A 396 21.19 21.62 -8.57
N ALA A 397 21.23 22.49 -9.59
CA ALA A 397 22.44 22.84 -10.34
C ALA A 397 23.28 23.93 -9.62
N LYS A 398 22.80 24.45 -8.47
CA LYS A 398 23.49 25.45 -7.65
C LYS A 398 23.65 24.93 -6.23
N ASP A 399 24.56 25.53 -5.48
CA ASP A 399 24.76 25.18 -4.07
C ASP A 399 23.50 25.45 -3.25
N TRP A 400 23.25 24.58 -2.30
CA TRP A 400 22.17 24.70 -1.34
C TRP A 400 22.60 25.61 -0.20
N THR A 401 21.83 26.65 0.09
CA THR A 401 22.23 27.72 0.99
C THR A 401 21.27 27.98 2.12
N LYS A 402 20.03 27.50 2.03
CA LYS A 402 18.99 27.80 3.00
C LYS A 402 18.05 26.63 3.23
N VAL A 403 17.58 26.48 4.46
CA VAL A 403 16.45 25.64 4.84
C VAL A 403 15.38 26.50 5.50
N ARG A 404 14.11 26.20 5.19
CA ARG A 404 12.94 26.78 5.83
C ARG A 404 12.04 25.68 6.36
N LEU A 405 11.49 25.89 7.55
CA LEU A 405 10.49 25.01 8.14
C LEU A 405 9.25 25.83 8.52
N ILE A 406 8.06 25.29 8.24
CA ILE A 406 6.84 25.74 8.90
C ILE A 406 6.56 24.76 10.03
N THR A 407 6.54 25.28 11.26
CA THR A 407 6.50 24.47 12.49
C THR A 407 5.57 25.09 13.52
N ALA A 408 5.09 24.27 14.48
CA ALA A 408 4.56 24.73 15.77
C ALA A 408 5.43 24.16 16.89
N GLY A 409 5.32 24.74 18.12
CA GLY A 409 6.18 24.36 19.25
C GLY A 409 7.60 24.88 19.14
N SER A 410 8.52 24.31 19.91
CA SER A 410 9.92 24.68 19.95
C SER A 410 10.87 23.49 19.89
N GLY A 411 12.08 23.72 19.41
CA GLY A 411 13.06 22.64 19.29
C GLY A 411 14.30 23.05 18.49
N LYS A 412 15.13 22.05 18.24
CA LYS A 412 16.32 22.21 17.39
C LYS A 412 16.39 20.98 16.46
N VAL A 413 16.66 21.25 15.20
CA VAL A 413 16.77 20.24 14.15
C VAL A 413 18.08 20.42 13.40
N THR A 414 18.87 19.38 13.24
CA THR A 414 20.05 19.35 12.38
C THR A 414 19.65 18.77 11.02
N VAL A 415 19.99 19.49 9.95
CA VAL A 415 19.74 19.11 8.57
C VAL A 415 20.93 18.35 8.02
N TRP A 416 20.70 17.13 7.57
CA TRP A 416 21.69 16.28 6.91
C TRP A 416 21.33 16.11 5.43
N MET A 417 22.33 16.07 4.58
CA MET A 417 22.17 15.82 3.14
C MET A 417 23.19 14.75 2.70
N ASN A 418 22.68 13.59 2.24
CA ASN A 418 23.50 12.40 1.93
C ASN A 418 24.54 12.07 3.02
N GLY A 419 24.12 12.02 4.29
CA GLY A 419 24.96 11.66 5.43
C GLY A 419 25.95 12.75 5.89
N LYS A 420 25.87 13.98 5.37
CA LYS A 420 26.69 15.14 5.80
C LYS A 420 25.82 16.20 6.44
N ILE A 421 26.32 16.83 7.50
CA ILE A 421 25.65 17.96 8.13
C ILE A 421 25.68 19.14 7.16
N ALA A 422 24.50 19.62 6.77
CA ALA A 422 24.33 20.83 5.97
C ALA A 422 24.20 22.07 6.83
N GLY A 423 23.53 21.95 7.99
CA GLY A 423 23.32 23.05 8.94
C GLY A 423 22.37 22.64 10.06
N SER A 424 21.93 23.62 10.85
CA SER A 424 20.91 23.38 11.88
C SER A 424 19.96 24.57 12.00
N ILE A 425 18.73 24.28 12.43
CA ILE A 425 17.68 25.26 12.62
C ILE A 425 17.13 25.18 14.05
N THR A 426 17.06 26.33 14.74
CA THR A 426 16.42 26.44 16.04
C THR A 426 15.04 27.05 15.87
N VAL A 427 14.04 26.33 16.34
CA VAL A 427 12.63 26.74 16.29
C VAL A 427 12.25 27.30 17.66
N GLU A 428 11.73 28.52 17.66
CA GLU A 428 11.17 29.18 18.85
C GLU A 428 9.70 29.53 18.52
N GLY A 429 8.77 28.74 18.98
CA GLY A 429 7.34 28.88 18.72
C GLY A 429 6.51 28.44 19.92
N LYS A 430 5.21 28.40 19.73
CA LYS A 430 4.23 27.90 20.70
C LYS A 430 3.47 26.76 20.08
N THR A 431 3.11 25.77 20.87
CA THR A 431 2.24 24.67 20.46
C THR A 431 0.94 25.21 19.86
N GLY A 432 0.50 24.66 18.73
CA GLY A 432 -0.71 25.05 18.03
C GLY A 432 -0.64 26.39 17.28
N ILE A 433 0.52 27.03 17.21
CA ILE A 433 0.72 28.28 16.45
C ILE A 433 1.85 28.05 15.44
N THR A 434 1.49 28.01 14.17
CA THR A 434 2.47 27.82 13.09
C THR A 434 3.35 29.06 12.89
N LYS A 435 4.63 28.81 12.62
CA LYS A 435 5.62 29.83 12.37
C LYS A 435 6.62 29.38 11.31
N LEU A 436 6.96 30.29 10.40
CA LEU A 436 8.09 30.11 9.48
C LEU A 436 9.39 30.39 10.21
N THR A 437 10.31 29.44 10.16
CA THR A 437 11.70 29.64 10.65
C THR A 437 12.64 29.23 9.52
N GLU A 438 13.73 30.01 9.35
CA GLU A 438 14.75 29.74 8.34
C GLU A 438 16.15 29.75 8.93
N ALA A 439 17.07 29.02 8.31
CA ALA A 439 18.49 28.99 8.66
C ALA A 439 19.35 28.81 7.41
N GLU A 440 20.60 29.25 7.53
CA GLU A 440 21.60 28.98 6.49
C GLU A 440 22.07 27.52 6.58
N ILE A 441 22.27 26.92 5.42
CA ILE A 441 22.91 25.61 5.22
C ILE A 441 24.01 25.75 4.17
N GLY A 442 24.87 24.75 4.05
CA GLY A 442 25.95 24.78 3.07
C GLY A 442 26.21 23.42 2.46
N MET A 443 25.67 23.18 1.24
CA MET A 443 25.95 21.98 0.47
C MET A 443 26.16 22.32 -1.01
N PRO A 444 27.13 21.66 -1.70
CA PRO A 444 27.34 21.86 -3.13
C PRO A 444 26.10 21.53 -3.97
N ALA A 445 26.09 21.98 -5.23
CA ALA A 445 25.14 21.53 -6.23
C ALA A 445 25.07 20.00 -6.31
N GLY A 446 23.88 19.46 -6.55
CA GLY A 446 23.69 17.99 -6.66
C GLY A 446 22.32 17.53 -6.19
N ARG A 447 22.15 16.20 -6.26
CA ARG A 447 20.96 15.47 -5.78
C ARG A 447 21.21 14.92 -4.38
N TYR A 448 20.27 15.14 -3.48
CA TYR A 448 20.40 14.75 -2.09
C TYR A 448 19.13 14.13 -1.52
N GLU A 449 19.34 13.17 -0.63
CA GLU A 449 18.41 12.80 0.43
C GLU A 449 18.55 13.84 1.54
N VAL A 450 17.45 14.38 2.02
CA VAL A 450 17.39 15.32 3.14
C VAL A 450 16.90 14.58 4.37
N VAL A 451 17.67 14.64 5.45
CA VAL A 451 17.30 14.05 6.74
C VAL A 451 17.25 15.14 7.80
N LEU A 452 16.12 15.25 8.46
CA LEU A 452 15.95 16.10 9.63
C LEU A 452 16.19 15.25 10.87
N LYS A 453 17.26 15.55 11.63
CA LYS A 453 17.53 14.91 12.93
C LYS A 453 17.12 15.85 14.04
N VAL A 454 16.23 15.40 14.90
CA VAL A 454 15.69 16.18 16.00
C VAL A 454 16.68 16.16 17.16
N ASP A 455 17.31 17.29 17.47
CA ASP A 455 18.22 17.43 18.61
C ASP A 455 17.45 17.69 19.90
N ALA A 456 16.36 18.45 19.83
CA ALA A 456 15.47 18.78 20.93
C ALA A 456 14.05 19.09 20.42
N ALA A 457 13.02 18.73 21.18
CA ALA A 457 11.64 19.04 20.87
C ALA A 457 10.83 19.30 22.14
N GLU A 458 10.03 20.36 22.12
CA GLU A 458 9.01 20.68 23.13
C GLU A 458 7.71 21.04 22.40
N GLY A 459 6.84 20.03 22.22
CA GLY A 459 5.64 20.16 21.41
C GLY A 459 5.94 20.59 19.97
N LEU A 460 7.09 20.19 19.44
CA LEU A 460 7.50 20.50 18.06
C LEU A 460 6.64 19.68 17.08
N GLU A 461 6.14 20.37 16.08
CA GLU A 461 5.44 19.80 14.93
C GLU A 461 6.01 20.42 13.64
N ILE A 462 6.13 19.65 12.57
CA ILE A 462 6.66 20.12 11.28
C ILE A 462 5.62 19.90 10.19
N PHE A 463 5.21 21.00 9.56
CA PHE A 463 4.21 21.01 8.48
C PHE A 463 4.86 21.02 7.10
N GLU A 464 5.91 21.83 6.93
CA GLU A 464 6.56 22.05 5.64
C GLU A 464 8.07 22.12 5.79
N VAL A 465 8.76 21.61 4.79
CA VAL A 465 10.23 21.67 4.64
C VAL A 465 10.56 22.20 3.26
N THR A 466 11.39 23.23 3.18
CA THR A 466 11.88 23.79 1.91
C THR A 466 13.39 23.94 2.00
N VAL A 467 14.11 23.54 0.95
CA VAL A 467 15.55 23.78 0.81
C VAL A 467 15.85 24.58 -0.45
N GLU A 468 16.80 25.54 -0.36
CA GLU A 468 17.15 26.46 -1.45
C GLU A 468 18.66 26.59 -1.65
#